data_dbe371d1f4dc85a3ed2018c9e9739bc5
#
_entry.id   dbe371d1f4dc85a3ed2018c9e9739bc5
#
_cell.length_a   1.000
_cell.length_b   1.000
_cell.length_c   1.000
_cell.angle_alpha   90.00
_cell.angle_beta   90.00
_cell.angle_gamma   90.00
#
_symmetry.space_group_name_H-M   'P 1'
#
loop_
_entity.id
_entity.type
_entity.pdbx_description
1 polymer ?
#
loop_
_entity_poly.entity_id
_entity_poly.type
_entity_poly.pdbx_seq_one_letter_code
_entity_poly.pdbx_strand_id
1 'polypeptide(L)'
;AEKIMADMKAANATSFNQYKEMTNAVSDSLKMVTFAAPAYVSALRSSEPLVGAYASVAEMNKLSAPIKGNAGVFVLQMYGKDKLSDTFNAKDEEATLANMHARFASRLMNDLYLKGKVKDTRYLFF
;
A
#
# COMPACT_ATOMS: atom_id res chain seq x y z
N ALA A 1 -15.85 0.89 5.09
CA ALA A 1 -14.70 1.80 5.03
C ALA A 1 -15.13 3.27 5.15
N GLU A 2 -16.06 3.75 4.33
CA GLU A 2 -16.45 5.18 4.30
C GLU A 2 -17.07 5.66 5.62
N LYS A 3 -17.95 4.86 6.22
CA LYS A 3 -18.54 5.17 7.53
C LYS A 3 -17.46 5.26 8.61
N ILE A 4 -16.56 4.28 8.69
CA ILE A 4 -15.45 4.29 9.66
C ILE A 4 -14.55 5.51 9.44
N MET A 5 -14.27 5.86 8.19
CA MET A 5 -13.45 7.02 7.86
C MET A 5 -14.14 8.35 8.25
N ALA A 6 -15.45 8.43 8.09
CA ALA A 6 -16.23 9.59 8.53
C ALA A 6 -16.25 9.70 10.06
N ASP A 7 -16.48 8.60 10.76
CA ASP A 7 -16.47 8.55 12.22
C ASP A 7 -15.08 8.92 12.77
N MET A 8 -14.02 8.41 12.19
CA MET A 8 -12.64 8.72 12.57
C MET A 8 -12.27 10.20 12.32
N LYS A 9 -12.74 10.78 11.22
CA LYS A 9 -12.54 12.22 10.93
C LYS A 9 -13.33 13.12 11.88
N ALA A 10 -14.55 12.74 12.21
CA ALA A 10 -15.41 13.50 13.13
C ALA A 10 -14.86 13.51 14.58
N ALA A 11 -14.14 12.46 14.94
CA ALA A 11 -13.61 12.28 16.28
C ALA A 11 -12.40 13.18 16.61
N ASN A 12 -11.74 13.76 15.60
CA ASN A 12 -10.54 14.60 15.76
C ASN A 12 -9.49 14.01 16.73
N ALA A 13 -9.30 12.68 16.67
CA ALA A 13 -8.39 12.00 17.56
C ALA A 13 -6.94 12.43 17.28
N THR A 14 -6.20 12.69 18.36
CA THR A 14 -4.81 13.18 18.32
C THR A 14 -3.79 12.09 18.64
N SER A 15 -4.24 10.89 19.01
CA SER A 15 -3.35 9.78 19.35
C SER A 15 -3.87 8.44 18.83
N PHE A 16 -2.95 7.47 18.65
CA PHE A 16 -3.30 6.10 18.28
C PHE A 16 -4.22 5.41 19.29
N ASN A 17 -4.03 5.68 20.59
CA ASN A 17 -4.84 5.06 21.62
C ASN A 17 -6.31 5.46 21.50
N GLN A 18 -6.58 6.72 21.20
CA GLN A 18 -7.95 7.20 20.97
C GLN A 18 -8.59 6.50 19.78
N TYR A 19 -7.86 6.36 18.64
CA TYR A 19 -8.36 5.61 17.49
C TYR A 19 -8.61 4.13 17.81
N LYS A 20 -7.72 3.51 18.58
CA LYS A 20 -7.87 2.10 18.97
C LYS A 20 -9.11 1.88 19.84
N GLU A 21 -9.36 2.73 20.82
CA GLU A 21 -10.54 2.65 21.69
C GLU A 21 -11.86 2.85 20.92
N MET A 22 -11.87 3.79 19.99
CA MET A 22 -13.07 4.12 19.22
C MET A 22 -13.45 3.09 18.17
N THR A 23 -12.48 2.44 17.55
CA THR A 23 -12.71 1.60 16.37
C THR A 23 -12.33 0.14 16.58
N ASN A 24 -11.85 -0.22 17.77
CA ASN A 24 -11.26 -1.54 18.04
C ASN A 24 -10.15 -1.91 17.01
N ALA A 25 -9.39 -0.90 16.59
CA ALA A 25 -8.38 -1.04 15.56
C ALA A 25 -7.17 -1.82 16.06
N VAL A 26 -6.56 -2.58 15.16
CA VAL A 26 -5.30 -3.27 15.41
C VAL A 26 -4.14 -2.33 15.09
N SER A 27 -3.16 -2.24 15.98
CA SER A 27 -1.92 -1.51 15.74
C SER A 27 -0.82 -2.46 15.26
N ASP A 28 -0.07 -2.04 14.26
CA ASP A 28 1.09 -2.77 13.73
C ASP A 28 2.25 -1.79 13.53
N SER A 29 3.47 -2.29 13.45
CA SER A 29 4.67 -1.50 13.26
C SER A 29 5.49 -2.03 12.08
N LEU A 30 5.72 -1.19 11.10
CA LEU A 30 6.52 -1.51 9.92
C LEU A 30 7.93 -0.94 10.09
N LYS A 31 8.93 -1.83 10.12
CA LYS A 31 10.33 -1.42 10.33
C LYS A 31 10.97 -0.78 9.10
N MET A 32 10.53 -1.15 7.91
CA MET A 32 11.08 -0.63 6.66
C MET A 32 9.97 -0.48 5.62
N VAL A 33 9.79 0.74 5.14
CA VAL A 33 8.86 1.08 4.07
C VAL A 33 9.64 1.78 2.97
N THR A 34 9.56 1.24 1.75
CA THR A 34 10.25 1.79 0.58
C THR A 34 9.27 1.97 -0.57
N PHE A 35 9.68 2.74 -1.60
CA PHE A 35 8.91 2.84 -2.84
C PHE A 35 9.10 1.66 -3.78
N ALA A 36 10.16 0.87 -3.59
CA ALA A 36 10.47 -0.25 -4.47
C ALA A 36 9.43 -1.37 -4.42
N ALA A 37 8.73 -1.49 -3.31
CA ALA A 37 7.63 -2.47 -3.16
C ALA A 37 6.53 -1.93 -2.26
N PRO A 38 5.25 -2.30 -2.51
CA PRO A 38 4.16 -1.98 -1.61
C PRO A 38 4.43 -2.52 -0.20
N ALA A 39 4.19 -1.69 0.82
CA ALA A 39 4.36 -2.11 2.21
C ALA A 39 3.39 -3.25 2.55
N TYR A 40 3.93 -4.35 3.09
CA TYR A 40 3.11 -5.46 3.56
C TYR A 40 2.69 -5.21 5.01
N VAL A 41 1.38 -5.14 5.24
CA VAL A 41 0.79 -4.96 6.58
C VAL A 41 0.38 -6.31 7.13
N SER A 42 1.12 -6.80 8.12
CA SER A 42 0.95 -8.16 8.67
C SER A 42 -0.44 -8.36 9.28
N ALA A 43 -0.94 -7.36 9.98
CA ALA A 43 -2.27 -7.40 10.62
C ALA A 43 -3.41 -7.62 9.61
N LEU A 44 -3.25 -7.15 8.38
CA LEU A 44 -4.25 -7.28 7.31
C LEU A 44 -3.92 -8.37 6.29
N ARG A 45 -2.72 -8.96 6.39
CA ARG A 45 -2.19 -9.92 5.41
C ARG A 45 -2.28 -9.39 3.97
N SER A 46 -2.09 -8.09 3.80
CA SER A 46 -2.25 -7.38 2.53
C SER A 46 -1.12 -6.39 2.29
N SER A 47 -0.82 -6.17 1.02
CA SER A 47 0.12 -5.13 0.59
C SER A 47 -0.63 -3.84 0.32
N GLU A 48 -0.16 -2.75 0.95
CA GLU A 48 -0.79 -1.43 0.90
C GLU A 48 0.16 -0.38 0.31
N PRO A 49 0.01 -0.05 -0.98
CA PRO A 49 0.85 0.95 -1.65
C PRO A 49 0.75 2.34 -1.02
N LEU A 50 -0.43 2.68 -0.46
CA LEU A 50 -0.68 3.98 0.16
C LEU A 50 0.19 4.23 1.40
N VAL A 51 0.63 3.17 2.09
CA VAL A 51 1.54 3.30 3.24
C VAL A 51 2.88 3.86 2.78
N GLY A 52 3.45 3.33 1.68
CA GLY A 52 4.69 3.85 1.09
C GLY A 52 4.53 5.27 0.58
N ALA A 53 3.46 5.56 -0.14
CA ALA A 53 3.18 6.89 -0.66
C ALA A 53 3.04 7.94 0.46
N TYR A 54 2.33 7.60 1.55
CA TYR A 54 2.22 8.49 2.70
C TYR A 54 3.57 8.70 3.39
N ALA A 55 4.32 7.63 3.62
CA ALA A 55 5.62 7.71 4.30
C ALA A 55 6.62 8.64 3.59
N SER A 56 6.50 8.83 2.28
CA SER A 56 7.38 9.73 1.53
C SER A 56 7.19 11.20 1.85
N VAL A 57 5.94 11.60 2.08
CA VAL A 57 5.54 13.01 2.31
C VAL A 57 5.25 13.32 3.77
N ALA A 58 5.18 12.30 4.62
CA ALA A 58 4.84 12.44 6.03
C ALA A 58 5.90 13.23 6.80
N GLU A 59 5.43 14.05 7.72
CA GLU A 59 6.28 14.68 8.73
C GLU A 59 6.55 13.70 9.87
N MET A 60 7.76 13.79 10.45
CA MET A 60 8.16 12.95 11.58
C MET A 60 7.24 13.18 12.79
N ASN A 61 6.88 12.08 13.45
CA ASN A 61 6.09 12.08 14.69
C ASN A 61 4.69 12.70 14.57
N LYS A 62 4.22 13.01 13.34
CA LYS A 62 2.88 13.53 13.11
C LYS A 62 1.93 12.41 12.71
N LEU A 63 0.76 12.40 13.33
CA LEU A 63 -0.30 11.46 13.02
C LEU A 63 -0.98 11.86 11.70
N SER A 64 -1.23 10.90 10.82
CA SER A 64 -1.98 11.16 9.59
C SER A 64 -3.47 11.36 9.85
N ALA A 65 -4.14 12.04 8.91
CA ALA A 65 -5.58 11.87 8.78
C ALA A 65 -5.91 10.41 8.41
N PRO A 66 -7.15 9.94 8.65
CA PRO A 66 -7.58 8.62 8.19
C PRO A 66 -7.47 8.48 6.68
N ILE A 67 -6.80 7.44 6.22
CA ILE A 67 -6.51 7.14 4.81
C ILE A 67 -7.22 5.85 4.43
N LYS A 68 -7.96 5.86 3.33
CA LYS A 68 -8.59 4.66 2.78
C LYS A 68 -7.58 3.89 1.93
N GLY A 69 -7.21 2.70 2.36
CA GLY A 69 -6.40 1.76 1.60
C GLY A 69 -7.22 0.70 0.88
N ASN A 70 -6.53 -0.32 0.35
CA ASN A 70 -7.15 -1.44 -0.35
C ASN A 70 -7.89 -2.38 0.61
N ALA A 71 -7.27 -2.71 1.73
CA ALA A 71 -7.80 -3.66 2.72
C ALA A 71 -8.49 -3.00 3.91
N GLY A 72 -8.36 -1.67 4.08
CA GLY A 72 -8.96 -1.00 5.23
C GLY A 72 -8.73 0.50 5.29
N VAL A 73 -9.02 1.06 6.45
CA VAL A 73 -8.73 2.46 6.77
C VAL A 73 -7.54 2.51 7.72
N PHE A 74 -6.57 3.35 7.42
CA PHE A 74 -5.31 3.47 8.14
C PHE A 74 -5.14 4.85 8.74
N VAL A 75 -4.53 4.88 9.90
CA VAL A 75 -3.90 6.07 10.47
C VAL A 75 -2.44 5.75 10.70
N LEU A 76 -1.56 6.56 10.19
CA LEU A 76 -0.13 6.31 10.11
C LEU A 76 0.64 7.39 10.88
N GLN A 77 1.73 6.99 11.51
CA GLN A 77 2.70 7.89 12.12
C GLN A 77 4.10 7.41 11.79
N MET A 78 4.93 8.28 11.29
CA MET A 78 6.31 7.98 10.95
C MET A 78 7.24 8.33 12.11
N TYR A 79 8.03 7.34 12.55
CA TYR A 79 8.97 7.50 13.66
C TYR A 79 10.43 7.65 13.20
N GLY A 80 10.75 7.21 11.99
CA GLY A 80 12.10 7.25 11.43
C GLY A 80 12.07 7.48 9.94
N LYS A 81 13.07 8.19 9.43
CA LYS A 81 13.30 8.40 8.00
C LYS A 81 14.79 8.39 7.75
N ASP A 82 15.24 7.30 7.14
CA ASP A 82 16.63 7.16 6.74
C ASP A 82 16.78 7.52 5.27
N LYS A 83 17.81 8.31 4.95
CA LYS A 83 18.24 8.47 3.57
C LYS A 83 19.05 7.25 3.17
N LEU A 84 18.61 6.52 2.17
CA LEU A 84 19.50 5.62 1.45
C LEU A 84 20.66 6.45 0.88
N SER A 85 21.87 5.86 0.88
CA SER A 85 23.09 6.52 0.41
C SER A 85 22.88 7.26 -0.91
N ASP A 86 23.48 8.45 -1.04
CA ASP A 86 23.31 9.38 -2.17
C ASP A 86 23.86 8.87 -3.53
N THR A 87 24.19 7.60 -3.67
CA THR A 87 24.63 6.99 -4.92
C THR A 87 23.44 6.54 -5.77
N PHE A 88 22.74 7.50 -6.33
CA PHE A 88 21.75 7.21 -7.37
C PHE A 88 22.48 6.81 -8.66
N ASN A 89 22.27 5.57 -9.10
CA ASN A 89 22.73 5.08 -10.39
C ASN A 89 21.52 4.81 -11.30
N ALA A 90 21.31 5.69 -12.26
CA ALA A 90 20.16 5.61 -13.15
C ALA A 90 20.07 4.26 -13.91
N LYS A 91 21.20 3.67 -14.29
CA LYS A 91 21.23 2.39 -15.00
C LYS A 91 20.79 1.22 -14.13
N ASP A 92 21.20 1.22 -12.87
CA ASP A 92 20.85 0.15 -11.92
C ASP A 92 19.36 0.26 -11.53
N GLU A 93 18.87 1.48 -11.36
CA GLU A 93 17.44 1.72 -11.11
C GLU A 93 16.58 1.34 -12.31
N GLU A 94 17.00 1.68 -13.53
CA GLU A 94 16.30 1.28 -14.76
C GLU A 94 16.26 -0.25 -14.90
N ALA A 95 17.36 -0.94 -14.66
CA ALA A 95 17.42 -2.40 -14.70
C ALA A 95 16.52 -3.03 -13.63
N THR A 96 16.50 -2.48 -12.42
CA THR A 96 15.64 -2.91 -11.33
C THR A 96 14.15 -2.73 -11.69
N LEU A 97 13.80 -1.57 -12.24
CA LEU A 97 12.44 -1.27 -12.68
C LEU A 97 11.99 -2.18 -13.84
N ALA A 98 12.87 -2.41 -14.82
CA ALA A 98 12.60 -3.32 -15.94
C ALA A 98 12.36 -4.75 -15.45
N ASN A 99 13.17 -5.25 -14.53
CA ASN A 99 13.00 -6.58 -13.94
C ASN A 99 11.69 -6.68 -13.13
N MET A 100 11.32 -5.63 -12.42
CA MET A 100 10.06 -5.58 -11.69
C MET A 100 8.87 -5.60 -12.65
N HIS A 101 8.89 -4.80 -13.72
CA HIS A 101 7.84 -4.80 -14.74
C HIS A 101 7.72 -6.14 -15.44
N ALA A 102 8.83 -6.82 -15.76
CA ALA A 102 8.82 -8.13 -16.36
C ALA A 102 8.10 -9.19 -15.50
N ARG A 103 8.26 -9.11 -14.18
CA ARG A 103 7.54 -10.00 -13.23
C ARG A 103 6.02 -9.78 -13.23
N PHE A 104 5.57 -8.57 -13.53
CA PHE A 104 4.14 -8.24 -13.58
C PHE A 104 3.53 -8.45 -14.96
N ALA A 105 4.33 -8.68 -16.00
CA ALA A 105 3.83 -8.87 -17.38
C ALA A 105 2.85 -10.05 -17.49
N SER A 106 3.10 -11.14 -16.76
CA SER A 106 2.19 -12.31 -16.74
C SER A 106 0.82 -11.99 -16.15
N ARG A 107 0.76 -11.07 -15.16
CA ARG A 107 -0.51 -10.62 -14.56
C ARG A 107 -1.32 -9.77 -15.51
N LEU A 108 -0.64 -8.94 -16.33
CA LEU A 108 -1.29 -8.12 -17.34
C LEU A 108 -2.05 -8.97 -18.38
N MET A 109 -1.50 -10.10 -18.76
CA MET A 109 -2.20 -11.04 -19.67
C MET A 109 -3.49 -11.58 -19.05
N ASN A 110 -3.46 -11.97 -17.80
CA ASN A 110 -4.66 -12.41 -17.06
C ASN A 110 -5.72 -11.31 -17.00
N ASP A 111 -5.31 -10.09 -16.69
CA ASP A 111 -6.22 -8.95 -16.62
C ASP A 111 -6.84 -8.62 -17.98
N LEU A 112 -6.06 -8.73 -19.04
CA LEU A 112 -6.55 -8.57 -20.41
C LEU A 112 -7.55 -9.67 -20.80
N TYR A 113 -7.30 -10.91 -20.42
CA TYR A 113 -8.24 -12.02 -20.60
C TYR A 113 -9.56 -11.77 -19.90
N LEU A 114 -9.51 -11.35 -18.64
CA LEU A 114 -10.70 -11.06 -17.84
C LEU A 114 -11.48 -9.86 -18.38
N LYS A 115 -10.79 -8.77 -18.71
CA LYS A 115 -11.41 -7.56 -19.28
C LYS A 115 -11.95 -7.77 -20.70
N GLY A 116 -11.23 -8.51 -21.51
CA GLY A 116 -11.63 -8.84 -22.88
C GLY A 116 -12.76 -9.86 -22.96
N LYS A 117 -13.22 -10.43 -21.83
CA LYS A 117 -14.22 -11.50 -21.79
C LYS A 117 -13.91 -12.63 -22.79
N VAL A 118 -12.64 -12.98 -22.92
CA VAL A 118 -12.18 -14.00 -23.85
C VAL A 118 -12.81 -15.34 -23.47
N LYS A 119 -13.54 -15.93 -24.41
CA LYS A 119 -14.11 -17.28 -24.27
C LYS A 119 -13.26 -18.27 -25.04
N ASP A 120 -12.78 -19.29 -24.37
CA ASP A 120 -12.13 -20.42 -25.03
C ASP A 120 -13.21 -21.34 -25.62
N THR A 121 -13.31 -21.37 -26.95
CA THR A 121 -14.28 -22.19 -27.66
C THR A 121 -13.63 -23.39 -28.35
N ARG A 122 -12.35 -23.68 -28.08
CA ARG A 122 -11.62 -24.79 -28.69
C ARG A 122 -12.29 -26.14 -28.47
N TYR A 123 -12.98 -26.31 -27.36
CA TYR A 123 -13.74 -27.55 -27.06
C TYR A 123 -14.90 -27.83 -28.02
N LEU A 124 -15.29 -26.86 -28.86
CA LEU A 124 -16.32 -27.06 -29.89
C LEU A 124 -15.76 -27.74 -31.14
N PHE A 125 -14.44 -27.82 -31.27
CA PHE A 125 -13.75 -28.32 -32.47
C PHE A 125 -12.95 -29.61 -32.21
N PHE A 126 -12.89 -30.08 -30.97
CA PHE A 126 -12.18 -31.29 -30.56
C PHE A 126 -13.02 -32.19 -29.69
#